data_de7a53c38a64fb22bdb38265c1c91080
#
_entry.id   de7a53c38a64fb22bdb38265c1c91080
#
_cell.length_a   1.000
_cell.length_b   1.000
_cell.length_c   1.000
_cell.angle_alpha   90.00
_cell.angle_beta   90.00
_cell.angle_gamma   90.00
#
_symmetry.space_group_name_H-M   'P 1'
#
loop_
_entity.id
_entity.type
_entity.pdbx_description
1 polymer ?
#
loop_
_entity_poly.entity_id
_entity_poly.type
_entity_poly.pdbx_seq_one_letter_code
_entity_poly.pdbx_strand_id
1 'polypeptide(L)'
;MLTKMDFVLAEQIIDGLDIPAHFGVNGDNDEFEDRDELASQIYNMGINDFTLNNGVSKAVIIPNDSNFVVKIPFNGIRYYEWNDETDEYDGEEYFEFFHNAEAPDCSDYCWDEQIKIEKAYDAGFGDLFPETAFVKEHNGTRCYIQEKVRTFGQAMQCGSMPVVSENSRTKAKDMANYYSSCNVEWRAAVIKFYGEGYWKSFVDWDYINCIGILTDMHNNNYGYNMAGRPVILDASGFRED
;
A
#
# COMPACT_ATOMS: atom_id res chain seq x y z
N MET A 1 10.56 -7.35 10.30
CA MET A 1 11.03 -6.28 11.22
C MET A 1 12.12 -5.51 10.51
N LEU A 2 11.97 -4.21 10.42
CA LEU A 2 12.92 -3.29 9.78
C LEU A 2 14.18 -3.13 10.66
N THR A 3 15.33 -3.07 10.01
CA THR A 3 16.62 -2.90 10.70
C THR A 3 17.18 -1.49 10.43
N LYS A 4 18.13 -1.05 11.23
CA LYS A 4 18.82 0.23 11.00
C LYS A 4 19.46 0.30 9.60
N MET A 5 19.93 -0.83 9.07
CA MET A 5 20.53 -0.89 7.74
C MET A 5 19.48 -0.69 6.64
N ASP A 6 18.24 -1.22 6.84
CA ASP A 6 17.14 -1.01 5.91
C ASP A 6 16.78 0.48 5.79
N PHE A 7 16.77 1.21 6.92
CA PHE A 7 16.56 2.66 6.92
C PHE A 7 17.67 3.41 6.17
N VAL A 8 18.93 3.04 6.40
CA VAL A 8 20.07 3.67 5.68
C VAL A 8 19.97 3.45 4.18
N LEU A 9 19.62 2.25 3.76
CA LEU A 9 19.47 1.95 2.33
C LEU A 9 18.23 2.65 1.72
N ALA A 10 17.11 2.68 2.45
CA ALA A 10 15.92 3.42 2.03
C ALA A 10 16.22 4.92 1.87
N GLU A 11 16.95 5.52 2.81
CA GLU A 11 17.36 6.92 2.74
C GLU A 11 18.28 7.19 1.54
N GLN A 12 19.23 6.29 1.26
CA GLN A 12 20.09 6.38 0.06
C GLN A 12 19.29 6.31 -1.24
N ILE A 13 18.27 5.45 -1.31
CA ILE A 13 17.37 5.36 -2.47
C ILE A 13 16.65 6.72 -2.63
N ILE A 14 16.03 7.21 -1.57
CA ILE A 14 15.25 8.45 -1.60
C ILE A 14 16.13 9.65 -2.01
N ASP A 15 17.33 9.77 -1.45
CA ASP A 15 18.25 10.87 -1.73
C ASP A 15 18.75 10.90 -3.18
N GLY A 16 18.75 9.76 -3.84
CA GLY A 16 19.16 9.63 -5.25
C GLY A 16 18.03 9.89 -6.25
N LEU A 17 16.79 10.10 -5.80
CA LEU A 17 15.65 10.35 -6.67
C LEU A 17 15.44 11.85 -6.90
N ASP A 18 15.11 12.19 -8.13
CA ASP A 18 14.60 13.50 -8.50
C ASP A 18 13.07 13.37 -8.67
N ILE A 19 12.33 13.61 -7.60
CA ILE A 19 10.87 13.51 -7.59
C ILE A 19 10.31 14.80 -8.18
N PRO A 20 9.58 14.75 -9.32
CA PRO A 20 9.04 15.93 -9.95
C PRO A 20 7.93 16.58 -9.10
N ALA A 21 7.69 17.88 -9.34
CA ALA A 21 6.62 18.62 -8.65
C ALA A 21 5.22 18.04 -8.98
N HIS A 22 5.04 17.49 -10.18
CA HIS A 22 3.82 16.84 -10.65
C HIS A 22 4.00 15.32 -10.65
N PHE A 23 4.22 14.74 -9.46
CA PHE A 23 4.46 13.32 -9.29
C PHE A 23 3.13 12.59 -9.10
N GLY A 24 2.69 11.85 -10.12
CA GLY A 24 1.37 11.21 -10.08
C GLY A 24 1.16 10.16 -11.17
N VAL A 25 -0.08 9.72 -11.26
CA VAL A 25 -0.56 8.81 -12.32
C VAL A 25 -1.41 9.56 -13.32
N ASN A 26 -1.53 9.01 -14.53
CA ASN A 26 -2.51 9.44 -15.52
C ASN A 26 -3.91 8.99 -15.06
N GLY A 27 -4.86 9.94 -14.97
CA GLY A 27 -6.22 9.68 -14.47
C GLY A 27 -7.08 8.83 -15.40
N ASP A 28 -6.72 8.74 -16.70
CA ASP A 28 -7.50 8.01 -17.68
C ASP A 28 -7.19 6.50 -17.70
N ASN A 29 -5.97 6.11 -17.33
CA ASN A 29 -5.51 4.73 -17.41
C ASN A 29 -4.70 4.22 -16.21
N ASP A 30 -4.59 5.01 -15.13
CA ASP A 30 -3.78 4.74 -13.94
C ASP A 30 -2.29 4.46 -14.26
N GLU A 31 -1.79 4.96 -15.39
CA GLU A 31 -0.41 4.77 -15.81
C GLU A 31 0.52 5.76 -15.10
N PHE A 32 1.61 5.24 -14.57
CA PHE A 32 2.67 6.04 -13.95
C PHE A 32 3.70 6.44 -15.02
N GLU A 33 3.54 7.60 -15.61
CA GLU A 33 4.35 8.08 -16.74
C GLU A 33 5.82 8.32 -16.38
N ASP A 34 6.10 8.79 -15.16
CA ASP A 34 7.47 9.02 -14.68
C ASP A 34 8.21 7.71 -14.32
N ARG A 35 7.59 6.55 -14.60
CA ARG A 35 8.08 5.22 -14.19
C ARG A 35 9.46 4.90 -14.75
N ASP A 36 9.66 5.13 -16.05
CA ASP A 36 10.91 4.78 -16.72
C ASP A 36 12.05 5.70 -16.27
N GLU A 37 11.76 6.96 -16.01
CA GLU A 37 12.73 7.90 -15.47
C GLU A 37 13.12 7.52 -14.04
N LEU A 38 12.15 7.25 -13.17
CA LEU A 38 12.41 6.79 -11.80
C LEU A 38 13.21 5.49 -11.79
N ALA A 39 12.86 4.53 -12.66
CA ALA A 39 13.61 3.29 -12.81
C ALA A 39 15.06 3.53 -13.27
N SER A 40 15.27 4.46 -14.21
CA SER A 40 16.59 4.85 -14.67
C SER A 40 17.44 5.47 -13.56
N GLN A 41 16.85 6.32 -12.74
CA GLN A 41 17.52 6.92 -11.58
C GLN A 41 17.94 5.85 -10.56
N ILE A 42 17.06 4.91 -10.22
CA ILE A 42 17.36 3.80 -9.29
C ILE A 42 18.50 2.92 -9.86
N TYR A 43 18.46 2.60 -11.15
CA TYR A 43 19.52 1.84 -11.81
C TYR A 43 20.88 2.56 -11.76
N ASN A 44 20.90 3.87 -11.96
CA ASN A 44 22.10 4.70 -11.91
C ASN A 44 22.73 4.78 -10.51
N MET A 45 21.96 4.50 -9.44
CA MET A 45 22.49 4.33 -8.08
C MET A 45 23.20 2.98 -7.85
N GLY A 46 23.23 2.11 -8.85
CA GLY A 46 23.80 0.78 -8.76
C GLY A 46 22.86 -0.29 -8.19
N ILE A 47 21.57 0.03 -8.05
CA ILE A 47 20.53 -0.93 -7.64
C ILE A 47 19.98 -1.58 -8.90
N ASN A 48 20.59 -2.69 -9.30
CA ASN A 48 20.31 -3.32 -10.59
C ASN A 48 19.16 -4.34 -10.53
N ASP A 49 18.72 -4.73 -9.34
CA ASP A 49 17.66 -5.72 -9.11
C ASP A 49 16.57 -5.15 -8.21
N PHE A 50 15.55 -4.59 -8.83
CA PHE A 50 14.40 -4.02 -8.15
C PHE A 50 13.14 -4.19 -9.00
N THR A 51 11.99 -4.05 -8.35
CA THR A 51 10.68 -3.93 -9.00
C THR A 51 10.09 -2.57 -8.64
N LEU A 52 9.57 -1.87 -9.64
CA LEU A 52 8.82 -0.64 -9.46
C LEU A 52 7.35 -0.93 -9.75
N ASN A 53 6.52 -0.80 -8.71
CA ASN A 53 5.07 -0.91 -8.78
C ASN A 53 4.44 0.44 -8.49
N ASN A 54 3.22 0.62 -8.93
CA ASN A 54 2.38 1.73 -8.52
C ASN A 54 0.95 1.25 -8.25
N GLY A 55 0.25 2.00 -7.43
CA GLY A 55 -1.21 2.05 -7.34
C GLY A 55 -1.66 3.42 -7.78
N VAL A 56 -2.93 3.77 -7.52
CA VAL A 56 -3.49 5.11 -7.82
C VAL A 56 -2.92 6.20 -6.91
N SER A 57 -2.37 5.86 -5.76
CA SER A 57 -1.98 6.83 -4.72
C SER A 57 -0.47 6.90 -4.42
N LYS A 58 0.33 5.98 -4.93
CA LYS A 58 1.75 5.88 -4.59
C LYS A 58 2.57 5.04 -5.57
N ALA A 59 3.84 5.38 -5.70
CA ALA A 59 4.86 4.50 -6.26
C ALA A 59 5.49 3.65 -5.14
N VAL A 60 5.85 2.39 -5.46
CA VAL A 60 6.46 1.44 -4.52
C VAL A 60 7.72 0.86 -5.15
N ILE A 61 8.87 1.18 -4.59
CA ILE A 61 10.17 0.66 -4.98
C ILE A 61 10.47 -0.56 -4.12
N ILE A 62 10.72 -1.71 -4.77
CA ILE A 62 10.97 -3.00 -4.12
C ILE A 62 12.37 -3.47 -4.51
N PRO A 63 13.42 -3.20 -3.74
CA PRO A 63 14.73 -3.82 -3.97
C PRO A 63 14.57 -5.33 -3.73
N ASN A 64 14.97 -6.16 -4.73
CA ASN A 64 14.62 -7.59 -4.70
C ASN A 64 15.32 -8.35 -3.57
N ASP A 65 16.56 -7.99 -3.25
CA ASP A 65 17.35 -8.62 -2.17
C ASP A 65 17.10 -7.99 -0.77
N SER A 66 16.10 -7.11 -0.63
CA SER A 66 15.77 -6.46 0.64
C SER A 66 14.54 -7.08 1.32
N ASN A 67 14.39 -6.79 2.62
CA ASN A 67 13.21 -7.13 3.42
C ASN A 67 12.23 -5.96 3.55
N PHE A 68 12.41 -4.90 2.76
CA PHE A 68 11.59 -3.70 2.80
C PHE A 68 11.20 -3.23 1.41
N VAL A 69 10.27 -2.30 1.38
CA VAL A 69 9.90 -1.49 0.22
C VAL A 69 9.96 -0.02 0.60
N VAL A 70 10.22 0.85 -0.39
CA VAL A 70 10.09 2.30 -0.23
C VAL A 70 8.78 2.73 -0.88
N LYS A 71 7.96 3.48 -0.14
CA LYS A 71 6.70 4.05 -0.62
C LYS A 71 6.87 5.55 -0.81
N ILE A 72 6.48 6.04 -1.98
CA ILE A 72 6.50 7.45 -2.34
C ILE A 72 5.08 7.82 -2.77
N PRO A 73 4.33 8.58 -1.96
CA PRO A 73 2.99 8.98 -2.32
C PRO A 73 3.02 9.89 -3.54
N PHE A 74 2.05 9.73 -4.42
CA PHE A 74 1.78 10.69 -5.47
C PHE A 74 1.19 11.96 -4.87
N ASN A 75 1.44 13.10 -5.49
CA ASN A 75 0.90 14.38 -5.05
C ASN A 75 -0.28 14.87 -5.90
N GLY A 76 -0.70 14.08 -6.88
CA GLY A 76 -1.87 14.37 -7.68
C GLY A 76 -2.10 13.37 -8.81
N ILE A 77 -3.01 13.74 -9.69
CA ILE A 77 -3.40 12.99 -10.89
C ILE A 77 -3.19 13.89 -12.10
N ARG A 78 -2.59 13.34 -13.14
CA ARG A 78 -2.41 13.98 -14.44
C ARG A 78 -3.55 13.59 -15.34
N TYR A 79 -4.13 14.57 -16.02
CA TYR A 79 -5.19 14.38 -17.00
C TYR A 79 -4.78 15.01 -18.32
N TYR A 80 -5.28 14.44 -19.41
CA TYR A 80 -5.18 15.00 -20.74
C TYR A 80 -6.56 15.36 -21.25
N GLU A 81 -6.70 16.49 -21.91
CA GLU A 81 -7.96 16.79 -22.58
C GLU A 81 -8.17 15.89 -23.80
N TRP A 82 -9.43 15.52 -24.03
CA TRP A 82 -9.80 14.78 -25.21
C TRP A 82 -9.59 15.65 -26.46
N ASN A 83 -8.87 15.13 -27.44
CA ASN A 83 -8.63 15.80 -28.70
C ASN A 83 -9.56 15.21 -29.77
N ASP A 84 -10.59 15.98 -30.15
CA ASP A 84 -11.56 15.57 -31.15
C ASP A 84 -10.97 15.37 -32.57
N GLU A 85 -9.78 15.92 -32.84
CA GLU A 85 -9.13 15.78 -34.14
C GLU A 85 -8.38 14.46 -34.28
N THR A 86 -7.77 13.99 -33.19
CA THR A 86 -7.01 12.72 -33.16
C THR A 86 -7.83 11.54 -32.64
N ASP A 87 -8.96 11.80 -32.00
CA ASP A 87 -9.80 10.81 -31.29
C ASP A 87 -9.00 10.12 -30.15
N GLU A 88 -8.14 10.89 -29.47
CA GLU A 88 -7.26 10.45 -28.39
C GLU A 88 -7.20 11.47 -27.24
N TYR A 89 -6.72 11.04 -26.06
CA TYR A 89 -6.40 11.90 -24.91
C TYR A 89 -4.97 12.42 -25.06
N ASP A 90 -4.72 13.35 -25.96
CA ASP A 90 -3.44 13.99 -26.24
C ASP A 90 -3.52 15.54 -26.30
N GLY A 91 -4.59 16.09 -25.74
CA GLY A 91 -4.82 17.53 -25.64
C GLY A 91 -3.93 18.22 -24.60
N GLU A 92 -4.39 19.35 -24.08
CA GLU A 92 -3.65 20.07 -23.03
C GLU A 92 -3.60 19.24 -21.75
N GLU A 93 -2.37 19.05 -21.19
CA GLU A 93 -2.14 18.40 -19.91
C GLU A 93 -2.52 19.35 -18.78
N TYR A 94 -3.26 18.86 -17.79
CA TYR A 94 -3.44 19.52 -16.50
C TYR A 94 -3.21 18.56 -15.35
N PHE A 95 -2.72 19.06 -14.22
CA PHE A 95 -2.39 18.29 -13.03
C PHE A 95 -3.29 18.70 -11.88
N GLU A 96 -4.06 17.75 -11.35
CA GLU A 96 -4.91 17.96 -10.19
C GLU A 96 -4.20 17.44 -8.94
N PHE A 97 -3.79 18.37 -8.08
CA PHE A 97 -3.18 17.99 -6.81
C PHE A 97 -4.20 17.36 -5.86
N PHE A 98 -3.79 16.35 -5.13
CA PHE A 98 -4.56 15.79 -4.02
C PHE A 98 -4.64 16.81 -2.88
N HIS A 99 -5.40 17.86 -3.08
CA HIS A 99 -5.62 18.86 -2.04
C HIS A 99 -6.95 18.64 -1.37
N ASN A 100 -6.89 18.34 -0.07
CA ASN A 100 -7.99 18.69 0.80
C ASN A 100 -7.62 19.99 1.52
N ALA A 101 -8.23 21.12 1.15
CA ALA A 101 -7.97 22.43 1.76
C ALA A 101 -8.33 22.43 3.27
N GLU A 102 -9.20 21.53 3.72
CA GLU A 102 -9.61 21.38 5.12
C GLU A 102 -8.71 20.43 5.91
N ALA A 103 -7.92 19.57 5.23
CA ALA A 103 -6.97 18.66 5.83
C ALA A 103 -5.78 18.46 4.88
N PRO A 104 -4.83 19.43 4.84
CA PRO A 104 -3.67 19.39 3.95
C PRO A 104 -2.79 18.13 4.12
N ASP A 105 -2.90 17.44 5.27
CA ASP A 105 -2.25 16.17 5.53
C ASP A 105 -2.99 14.96 4.91
N CYS A 106 -4.23 15.11 4.44
CA CYS A 106 -5.02 14.04 3.81
C CYS A 106 -4.65 13.79 2.34
N SER A 107 -3.83 14.62 1.73
CA SER A 107 -3.30 14.39 0.38
C SER A 107 -2.17 13.35 0.35
N ASP A 108 -1.55 13.05 1.50
CA ASP A 108 -0.54 12.00 1.62
C ASP A 108 -1.19 10.70 2.12
N TYR A 109 -1.59 9.85 1.18
CA TYR A 109 -2.21 8.56 1.48
C TYR A 109 -1.30 7.63 2.30
N CYS A 110 0.02 7.75 2.21
CA CYS A 110 0.94 6.99 3.05
C CYS A 110 0.92 7.49 4.49
N TRP A 111 0.71 8.79 4.70
CA TRP A 111 0.52 9.37 6.03
C TRP A 111 -0.81 8.95 6.66
N ASP A 112 -1.92 8.98 5.90
CA ASP A 112 -3.21 8.46 6.37
C ASP A 112 -3.12 6.97 6.73
N GLU A 113 -2.46 6.17 5.89
CA GLU A 113 -2.17 4.76 6.18
C GLU A 113 -1.40 4.61 7.50
N GLN A 114 -0.35 5.39 7.72
CA GLN A 114 0.43 5.33 8.95
C GLN A 114 -0.40 5.71 10.19
N ILE A 115 -1.20 6.77 10.11
CA ILE A 115 -2.11 7.16 11.21
C ILE A 115 -3.10 6.03 11.55
N LYS A 116 -3.68 5.38 10.55
CA LYS A 116 -4.60 4.26 10.76
C LYS A 116 -3.90 3.07 11.41
N ILE A 117 -2.69 2.76 10.95
CA ILE A 117 -1.84 1.70 11.53
C ILE A 117 -1.50 2.03 12.99
N GLU A 118 -1.10 3.25 13.31
CA GLU A 118 -0.81 3.67 14.69
C GLU A 118 -2.04 3.53 15.60
N LYS A 119 -3.22 3.95 15.13
CA LYS A 119 -4.47 3.72 15.87
C LYS A 119 -4.76 2.24 16.10
N ALA A 120 -4.45 1.38 15.12
CA ALA A 120 -4.60 -0.06 15.27
C ALA A 120 -3.59 -0.65 16.28
N TYR A 121 -2.34 -0.14 16.32
CA TYR A 121 -1.36 -0.50 17.33
C TYR A 121 -1.85 -0.13 18.73
N ASP A 122 -2.34 1.07 18.92
CA ASP A 122 -2.87 1.55 20.21
C ASP A 122 -4.09 0.75 20.68
N ALA A 123 -4.87 0.24 19.75
CA ALA A 123 -6.03 -0.63 20.03
C ALA A 123 -5.64 -2.11 20.22
N GLY A 124 -4.36 -2.49 20.08
CA GLY A 124 -3.87 -3.85 20.25
C GLY A 124 -3.94 -4.72 19.00
N PHE A 125 -4.13 -4.13 17.82
CA PHE A 125 -4.23 -4.83 16.52
C PHE A 125 -2.98 -4.67 15.64
N GLY A 126 -1.88 -4.13 16.16
CA GLY A 126 -0.66 -3.86 15.41
C GLY A 126 -0.07 -5.07 14.70
N ASP A 127 -0.27 -6.28 15.23
CA ASP A 127 0.20 -7.53 14.61
C ASP A 127 -0.41 -7.81 13.21
N LEU A 128 -1.52 -7.16 12.87
CA LEU A 128 -2.15 -7.27 11.54
C LEU A 128 -1.47 -6.40 10.47
N PHE A 129 -0.47 -5.62 10.81
CA PHE A 129 0.16 -4.70 9.88
C PHE A 129 1.65 -4.98 9.74
N PRO A 130 2.25 -4.79 8.56
CA PRO A 130 3.70 -4.77 8.42
C PRO A 130 4.25 -3.53 9.13
N GLU A 131 5.46 -3.64 9.63
CA GLU A 131 6.16 -2.48 10.19
C GLU A 131 6.32 -1.42 9.09
N THR A 132 5.81 -0.22 9.35
CA THR A 132 5.86 0.92 8.43
C THR A 132 6.36 2.13 9.19
N ALA A 133 7.23 2.93 8.58
CA ALA A 133 7.77 4.12 9.21
C ALA A 133 8.08 5.22 8.19
N PHE A 134 7.94 6.45 8.63
CA PHE A 134 8.44 7.63 7.93
C PHE A 134 9.98 7.58 7.88
N VAL A 135 10.56 7.87 6.71
CA VAL A 135 12.01 7.96 6.53
C VAL A 135 12.44 9.42 6.54
N LYS A 136 11.99 10.18 5.56
CA LYS A 136 12.30 11.61 5.42
C LYS A 136 11.36 12.29 4.42
N GLU A 137 11.38 13.60 4.46
CA GLU A 137 10.85 14.43 3.40
C GLU A 137 11.94 14.70 2.35
N HIS A 138 11.60 14.54 1.08
CA HIS A 138 12.48 14.79 -0.05
C HIS A 138 11.72 15.55 -1.14
N ASN A 139 12.22 16.74 -1.53
CA ASN A 139 11.57 17.62 -2.48
C ASN A 139 10.08 17.94 -2.19
N GLY A 140 9.73 18.07 -0.89
CA GLY A 140 8.36 18.32 -0.44
C GLY A 140 7.48 17.07 -0.37
N THR A 141 8.01 15.89 -0.72
CA THR A 141 7.29 14.61 -0.65
C THR A 141 7.78 13.80 0.55
N ARG A 142 6.86 13.35 1.40
CA ARG A 142 7.16 12.43 2.51
C ARG A 142 7.39 11.03 1.96
N CYS A 143 8.50 10.41 2.33
CA CYS A 143 8.86 9.08 1.88
C CYS A 143 8.89 8.09 3.04
N TYR A 144 8.43 6.87 2.79
CA TYR A 144 8.21 5.86 3.82
C TYR A 144 8.92 4.56 3.49
N ILE A 145 9.26 3.80 4.53
CA ILE A 145 9.72 2.43 4.44
C ILE A 145 8.67 1.49 5.04
N GLN A 146 8.45 0.35 4.41
CA GLN A 146 7.57 -0.69 4.94
C GLN A 146 8.23 -2.06 4.84
N GLU A 147 8.00 -2.94 5.83
CA GLU A 147 8.39 -4.35 5.76
C GLU A 147 7.82 -5.00 4.51
N LYS A 148 8.67 -5.71 3.76
CA LYS A 148 8.27 -6.39 2.53
C LYS A 148 7.26 -7.49 2.81
N VAL A 149 6.18 -7.47 2.07
CA VAL A 149 5.07 -8.42 2.20
C VAL A 149 4.79 -9.04 0.84
N ARG A 150 4.50 -10.32 0.82
CA ARG A 150 3.97 -10.99 -0.35
C ARG A 150 2.46 -10.80 -0.37
N THR A 151 1.92 -10.15 -1.40
CA THR A 151 0.47 -9.96 -1.51
C THR A 151 -0.24 -11.30 -1.60
N PHE A 152 -1.52 -11.33 -1.22
CA PHE A 152 -2.33 -12.54 -1.35
C PHE A 152 -2.39 -13.03 -2.80
N GLY A 153 -2.51 -12.12 -3.76
CA GLY A 153 -2.48 -12.44 -5.18
C GLY A 153 -1.18 -13.14 -5.59
N GLN A 154 -0.03 -12.62 -5.18
CA GLN A 154 1.28 -13.25 -5.44
C GLN A 154 1.42 -14.61 -4.74
N ALA A 155 0.97 -14.72 -3.47
CA ALA A 155 1.05 -15.96 -2.72
C ALA A 155 0.19 -17.08 -3.34
N MET A 156 -0.95 -16.71 -3.91
CA MET A 156 -1.85 -17.62 -4.61
C MET A 156 -1.22 -18.11 -5.92
N GLN A 157 -0.63 -17.21 -6.71
CA GLN A 157 0.01 -17.55 -7.98
C GLN A 157 1.21 -18.50 -7.82
N CYS A 158 2.03 -18.29 -6.79
CA CYS A 158 3.21 -19.13 -6.54
C CYS A 158 2.97 -20.31 -5.58
N GLY A 159 1.71 -20.55 -5.16
CA GLY A 159 1.34 -21.67 -4.30
C GLY A 159 1.95 -21.61 -2.89
N SER A 160 2.31 -20.42 -2.40
CA SER A 160 3.00 -20.21 -1.12
C SER A 160 2.08 -19.78 0.03
N MET A 161 0.79 -20.02 -0.11
CA MET A 161 -0.18 -19.72 0.96
C MET A 161 0.03 -20.62 2.18
N PRO A 162 -0.16 -20.10 3.41
CA PRO A 162 -0.11 -20.92 4.61
C PRO A 162 -1.18 -22.02 4.57
N VAL A 163 -0.82 -23.22 5.00
CA VAL A 163 -1.79 -24.30 5.17
C VAL A 163 -2.73 -23.96 6.33
N VAL A 164 -4.04 -23.88 6.06
CA VAL A 164 -5.08 -23.62 7.05
C VAL A 164 -5.97 -24.84 7.24
N SER A 165 -6.51 -25.01 8.45
CA SER A 165 -7.41 -26.12 8.76
C SER A 165 -8.80 -25.90 8.17
N GLU A 166 -9.55 -27.00 7.93
CA GLU A 166 -10.95 -26.88 7.50
C GLU A 166 -11.82 -26.17 8.55
N ASN A 167 -11.52 -26.36 9.83
CA ASN A 167 -12.19 -25.63 10.91
C ASN A 167 -11.99 -24.11 10.79
N SER A 168 -10.76 -23.65 10.47
CA SER A 168 -10.48 -22.21 10.25
C SER A 168 -11.23 -21.69 9.03
N ARG A 169 -11.33 -22.49 7.95
CA ARG A 169 -12.10 -22.11 6.74
C ARG A 169 -13.59 -22.00 7.04
N THR A 170 -14.16 -22.95 7.79
CA THR A 170 -15.57 -22.91 8.18
C THR A 170 -15.86 -21.64 8.98
N LYS A 171 -15.05 -21.35 9.99
CA LYS A 171 -15.18 -20.12 10.77
C LYS A 171 -15.05 -18.86 9.91
N ALA A 172 -14.10 -18.83 8.97
CA ALA A 172 -13.92 -17.71 8.07
C ALA A 172 -15.12 -17.51 7.12
N LYS A 173 -15.80 -18.59 6.70
CA LYS A 173 -17.03 -18.53 5.92
C LYS A 173 -18.21 -17.99 6.74
N ASP A 174 -18.36 -18.45 7.97
CA ASP A 174 -19.43 -18.01 8.86
C ASP A 174 -19.34 -16.53 9.22
N MET A 175 -18.11 -15.98 9.23
CA MET A 175 -17.84 -14.56 9.45
C MET A 175 -17.99 -13.68 8.20
N ALA A 176 -18.27 -14.25 7.03
CA ALA A 176 -18.36 -13.53 5.76
C ALA A 176 -19.47 -12.45 5.72
N ASN A 177 -20.47 -12.56 6.60
CA ASN A 177 -21.59 -11.61 6.68
C ASN A 177 -21.18 -10.23 7.24
N TYR A 178 -19.97 -10.09 7.80
CA TYR A 178 -19.53 -8.84 8.41
C TYR A 178 -18.66 -7.98 7.49
N TYR A 179 -17.84 -8.58 6.62
CA TYR A 179 -17.08 -7.87 5.60
C TYR A 179 -16.63 -8.87 4.51
N SER A 180 -17.32 -8.85 3.38
CA SER A 180 -17.19 -9.86 2.33
C SER A 180 -16.01 -9.67 1.37
N SER A 181 -15.31 -8.53 1.42
CA SER A 181 -14.26 -8.19 0.47
C SER A 181 -12.98 -9.02 0.61
N CYS A 182 -12.63 -9.45 1.83
CA CYS A 182 -11.45 -10.28 2.03
C CYS A 182 -11.66 -11.72 1.60
N ASN A 183 -10.67 -12.32 0.94
CA ASN A 183 -10.71 -13.73 0.55
C ASN A 183 -10.81 -14.64 1.77
N VAL A 184 -11.65 -15.71 1.67
CA VAL A 184 -11.89 -16.66 2.75
C VAL A 184 -10.62 -17.38 3.22
N GLU A 185 -9.68 -17.69 2.33
CA GLU A 185 -8.43 -18.37 2.68
C GLU A 185 -7.51 -17.46 3.50
N TRP A 186 -7.45 -16.17 3.16
CA TRP A 186 -6.69 -15.20 3.95
C TRP A 186 -7.32 -15.00 5.33
N ARG A 187 -8.64 -14.84 5.43
CA ARG A 187 -9.34 -14.78 6.73
C ARG A 187 -9.12 -16.03 7.56
N ALA A 188 -9.12 -17.21 6.93
CA ALA A 188 -8.82 -18.47 7.63
C ALA A 188 -7.39 -18.49 8.18
N ALA A 189 -6.44 -17.88 7.48
CA ALA A 189 -5.09 -17.70 7.99
C ALA A 189 -5.06 -16.70 9.17
N VAL A 190 -5.79 -15.60 9.11
CA VAL A 190 -5.93 -14.67 10.25
C VAL A 190 -6.50 -15.38 11.47
N ILE A 191 -7.58 -16.14 11.32
CA ILE A 191 -8.17 -16.93 12.43
C ILE A 191 -7.18 -17.96 12.99
N LYS A 192 -6.39 -18.61 12.11
CA LYS A 192 -5.37 -19.55 12.52
C LYS A 192 -4.27 -18.90 13.36
N PHE A 193 -3.78 -17.74 12.95
CA PHE A 193 -2.62 -17.08 13.57
C PHE A 193 -2.99 -16.26 14.80
N TYR A 194 -4.12 -15.55 14.74
CA TYR A 194 -4.52 -14.58 15.78
C TYR A 194 -5.74 -15.01 16.58
N GLY A 195 -6.52 -15.98 16.07
CA GLY A 195 -7.77 -16.42 16.68
C GLY A 195 -9.00 -15.68 16.13
N GLU A 196 -10.15 -16.38 16.20
CA GLU A 196 -11.44 -15.85 15.73
C GLU A 196 -11.88 -14.60 16.48
N GLY A 197 -11.71 -14.60 17.80
CA GLY A 197 -12.07 -13.45 18.65
C GLY A 197 -11.25 -12.20 18.34
N TYR A 198 -9.97 -12.37 18.03
CA TYR A 198 -9.11 -11.25 17.63
C TYR A 198 -9.59 -10.60 16.34
N TRP A 199 -9.85 -11.42 15.30
CA TRP A 199 -10.36 -10.89 14.02
C TRP A 199 -11.69 -10.18 14.18
N LYS A 200 -12.63 -10.78 14.91
CA LYS A 200 -13.93 -10.16 15.18
C LYS A 200 -13.79 -8.83 15.92
N SER A 201 -12.94 -8.78 16.94
CA SER A 201 -12.70 -7.55 17.69
C SER A 201 -12.06 -6.46 16.82
N PHE A 202 -11.16 -6.82 15.89
CA PHE A 202 -10.60 -5.88 14.93
C PHE A 202 -11.66 -5.32 13.98
N VAL A 203 -12.50 -6.17 13.39
CA VAL A 203 -13.59 -5.76 12.51
C VAL A 203 -14.57 -4.83 13.22
N ASP A 204 -15.00 -5.20 14.44
CA ASP A 204 -15.91 -4.39 15.24
C ASP A 204 -15.26 -3.03 15.59
N TRP A 205 -13.97 -3.02 15.91
CA TRP A 205 -13.22 -1.80 16.22
C TRP A 205 -13.10 -0.86 15.00
N ASP A 206 -12.73 -1.38 13.83
CA ASP A 206 -12.62 -0.61 12.58
C ASP A 206 -13.95 0.04 12.22
N TYR A 207 -15.04 -0.73 12.32
CA TYR A 207 -16.39 -0.26 12.02
C TYR A 207 -16.89 0.79 13.03
N ILE A 208 -16.81 0.50 14.34
CA ILE A 208 -17.34 1.38 15.39
C ILE A 208 -16.61 2.73 15.42
N ASN A 209 -15.30 2.72 15.14
CA ASN A 209 -14.49 3.94 15.17
C ASN A 209 -14.39 4.62 13.79
N CYS A 210 -15.07 4.10 12.77
CA CYS A 210 -15.03 4.63 11.40
C CYS A 210 -13.61 4.85 10.89
N ILE A 211 -12.70 3.88 11.14
CA ILE A 211 -11.30 3.98 10.71
C ILE A 211 -11.18 3.76 9.20
N GLY A 212 -11.97 2.80 8.65
CA GLY A 212 -12.06 2.54 7.22
C GLY A 212 -10.90 1.71 6.65
N ILE A 213 -10.18 0.93 7.48
CA ILE A 213 -9.12 0.04 7.01
C ILE A 213 -9.66 -1.05 6.08
N LEU A 214 -10.84 -1.58 6.42
CA LEU A 214 -11.45 -2.69 5.68
C LEU A 214 -12.27 -2.26 4.46
N THR A 215 -12.30 -0.98 4.10
CA THR A 215 -13.12 -0.48 2.99
C THR A 215 -12.57 -0.86 1.62
N ASP A 216 -11.25 -1.01 1.49
CA ASP A 216 -10.57 -1.33 0.22
C ASP A 216 -9.75 -2.62 0.31
N MET A 217 -10.40 -3.73 0.64
CA MET A 217 -9.73 -5.03 0.83
C MET A 217 -9.76 -5.88 -0.44
N HIS A 218 -8.91 -5.57 -1.41
CA HIS A 218 -8.67 -6.43 -2.58
C HIS A 218 -7.36 -7.24 -2.44
N ASN A 219 -7.12 -8.22 -3.31
CA ASN A 219 -6.04 -9.22 -3.17
C ASN A 219 -4.61 -8.65 -3.13
N ASN A 220 -4.42 -7.36 -3.45
CA ASN A 220 -3.13 -6.68 -3.38
C ASN A 220 -2.96 -5.85 -2.10
N ASN A 221 -4.05 -5.60 -1.34
CA ASN A 221 -4.01 -4.79 -0.11
C ASN A 221 -3.85 -5.63 1.17
N TYR A 222 -3.74 -6.96 1.04
CA TYR A 222 -3.39 -7.86 2.14
C TYR A 222 -2.53 -9.02 1.65
N GLY A 223 -1.85 -9.70 2.57
CA GLY A 223 -0.96 -10.78 2.20
C GLY A 223 -0.30 -11.43 3.40
N TYR A 224 0.95 -11.81 3.22
CA TYR A 224 1.74 -12.52 4.24
C TYR A 224 3.12 -11.89 4.34
N ASN A 225 3.55 -11.58 5.55
CA ASN A 225 4.91 -11.13 5.78
C ASN A 225 5.93 -12.29 5.61
N MET A 226 7.22 -11.99 5.73
CA MET A 226 8.30 -12.97 5.53
C MET A 226 8.25 -14.14 6.52
N ALA A 227 7.59 -13.99 7.67
CA ALA A 227 7.35 -15.06 8.63
C ALA A 227 6.07 -15.88 8.30
N GLY A 228 5.39 -15.58 7.21
CA GLY A 228 4.14 -16.25 6.79
C GLY A 228 2.91 -15.83 7.59
N ARG A 229 2.99 -14.75 8.37
CA ARG A 229 1.83 -14.22 9.12
C ARG A 229 0.96 -13.39 8.18
N PRO A 230 -0.37 -13.52 8.24
CA PRO A 230 -1.28 -12.68 7.46
C PRO A 230 -1.24 -11.25 7.98
N VAL A 231 -1.15 -10.29 7.05
CA VAL A 231 -1.10 -8.85 7.33
C VAL A 231 -1.90 -8.06 6.31
N ILE A 232 -2.33 -6.87 6.68
CA ILE A 232 -2.95 -5.85 5.82
C ILE A 232 -1.84 -4.90 5.38
N LEU A 233 -1.65 -4.76 4.06
CA LEU A 233 -0.57 -3.96 3.48
C LEU A 233 -0.93 -2.51 3.27
N ASP A 234 -2.18 -2.26 2.88
CA ASP A 234 -2.68 -0.94 2.54
C ASP A 234 -3.93 -0.66 3.36
N ALA A 235 -3.84 0.35 4.20
CA ALA A 235 -4.90 0.80 5.07
C ALA A 235 -5.49 2.15 4.63
N SER A 236 -5.03 2.68 3.49
CA SER A 236 -5.37 4.02 3.01
C SER A 236 -6.67 4.08 2.21
N GLY A 237 -7.58 3.14 2.36
CA GLY A 237 -8.83 3.09 1.60
C GLY A 237 -9.43 4.48 1.32
N PHE A 238 -9.86 4.69 0.08
CA PHE A 238 -10.54 5.92 -0.33
C PHE A 238 -11.77 6.13 0.57
N ARG A 239 -11.88 7.30 1.17
CA ARG A 239 -13.17 7.72 1.71
C ARG A 239 -14.02 8.12 0.51
N GLU A 240 -15.03 7.32 0.18
CA GLU A 240 -16.18 7.85 -0.55
C GLU A 240 -16.89 8.78 0.44
N ASP A 241 -16.85 10.09 0.17
CA ASP A 241 -17.64 11.10 0.87
C ASP A 241 -19.15 10.91 0.58
#